data_1d81e1ce351efe64b7fcc0a6feeb37b2
#
_entry.id   1d81e1ce351efe64b7fcc0a6feeb37b2
#
_cell.length_a   1.000
_cell.length_b   1.000
_cell.length_c   1.000
_cell.angle_alpha   90.00
_cell.angle_beta   90.00
_cell.angle_gamma   90.00
#
_symmetry.space_group_name_H-M   'P 1'
#
loop_
_entity.id
_entity.type
_entity.pdbx_description
1 polymer ?
#
loop_
_entity_poly.entity_id
_entity_poly.type
_entity_poly.pdbx_seq_one_letter_code
_entity_poly.pdbx_strand_id
1 'polypeptide(L)'
;MCPVRVRRAIRWTEYSELAALFFVQGAALGIWFVPLSAVLDAHGLHTIKPYAFATSALAAFVSPLIFGAMADRHASPVKVLRGLAVATAAAMALAATGIKLGWNRWLVLALIQLHALCSSPTWSISSTIVFARLRDSRREFGPIRATATLGWVAGCWLVSALEADSSPRAGYSGALTWLVVAAFTWLLPSVTPPKSAEHLTLRQRLGLDALSLLKNHDHRVVFVTAALFSIPLAAFYPYTPPHLRELGLKHTSAWMTLGQVTEIVAMFALARLLTSWRLKWIFITGLSFGVLRYALCALDEKGWILFGVTLHGCSFTLMFITAQIYVDERMDRAWRARAQALLTLMMSGVGNLIGYLGTGWWFRACEQSNGVRWPLFWGGLAAAVAVVLIYFLIAYHGRGKRISTADSFQRKATGPHRI
;
A
#
# COMPACT_ATOMS: atom_id res chain seq x y z
N MET A 1 -36.43 -13.31 22.62
CA MET A 1 -35.09 -13.32 23.22
C MET A 1 -34.08 -13.77 22.14
N CYS A 2 -33.34 -12.82 21.57
CA CYS A 2 -32.24 -13.14 20.64
C CYS A 2 -31.05 -13.67 21.47
N PRO A 3 -30.45 -14.81 21.10
CA PRO A 3 -29.31 -15.30 21.85
C PRO A 3 -28.14 -14.33 21.64
N VAL A 4 -27.62 -13.80 22.75
CA VAL A 4 -26.38 -13.03 22.79
C VAL A 4 -25.28 -13.94 22.22
N ARG A 5 -24.85 -13.70 20.98
CA ARG A 5 -23.69 -14.39 20.39
C ARG A 5 -22.45 -14.01 21.19
N VAL A 6 -22.06 -14.88 22.10
CA VAL A 6 -20.78 -14.79 22.80
C VAL A 6 -19.67 -14.61 21.75
N ARG A 7 -19.00 -13.44 21.76
CA ARG A 7 -17.83 -13.18 20.93
C ARG A 7 -16.74 -14.15 21.37
N ARG A 8 -16.56 -15.26 20.65
CA ARG A 8 -15.41 -16.13 20.88
C ARG A 8 -14.15 -15.31 20.60
N ALA A 9 -13.28 -15.23 21.59
CA ALA A 9 -11.97 -14.59 21.44
C ALA A 9 -11.14 -15.33 20.39
N ILE A 10 -10.26 -14.60 19.70
CA ILE A 10 -9.32 -15.18 18.74
C ILE A 10 -8.35 -16.08 19.52
N ARG A 11 -8.15 -17.30 19.07
CA ARG A 11 -7.19 -18.22 19.66
C ARG A 11 -5.79 -17.92 19.12
N TRP A 12 -5.15 -16.91 19.68
CA TRP A 12 -3.81 -16.47 19.26
C TRP A 12 -2.78 -17.61 19.25
N THR A 13 -2.89 -18.56 20.16
CA THR A 13 -2.02 -19.74 20.20
C THR A 13 -2.13 -20.61 18.95
N GLU A 14 -3.31 -20.67 18.29
CA GLU A 14 -3.51 -21.45 17.05
C GLU A 14 -2.98 -20.71 15.81
N TYR A 15 -2.83 -19.37 15.89
CA TYR A 15 -2.47 -18.53 14.75
C TYR A 15 -1.17 -17.74 14.97
N SER A 16 -0.41 -18.05 16.02
CA SER A 16 0.83 -17.33 16.35
C SER A 16 1.84 -17.35 15.21
N GLU A 17 1.99 -18.49 14.53
CA GLU A 17 2.87 -18.63 13.37
C GLU A 17 2.44 -17.75 12.18
N LEU A 18 1.12 -17.61 11.95
CA LEU A 18 0.58 -16.79 10.87
C LEU A 18 0.74 -15.29 11.18
N ALA A 19 0.52 -14.92 12.44
CA ALA A 19 0.76 -13.57 12.94
C ALA A 19 2.25 -13.21 12.88
N ALA A 20 3.14 -14.14 13.26
CA ALA A 20 4.58 -13.96 13.18
C ALA A 20 5.05 -13.84 11.71
N LEU A 21 4.50 -14.61 10.78
CA LEU A 21 4.79 -14.46 9.36
C LEU A 21 4.52 -13.03 8.86
N PHE A 22 3.32 -12.51 9.15
CA PHE A 22 2.96 -11.14 8.76
C PHE A 22 3.82 -10.10 9.49
N PHE A 23 4.12 -10.30 10.76
CA PHE A 23 4.99 -9.41 11.53
C PHE A 23 6.38 -9.30 10.90
N VAL A 24 7.05 -10.43 10.66
CA VAL A 24 8.42 -10.45 10.09
C VAL A 24 8.41 -9.87 8.66
N GLN A 25 7.39 -10.19 7.87
CA GLN A 25 7.25 -9.66 6.51
C GLN A 25 7.00 -8.13 6.53
N GLY A 26 6.18 -7.65 7.45
CA GLY A 26 5.97 -6.22 7.67
C GLY A 26 7.26 -5.51 8.09
N ALA A 27 8.02 -6.12 9.00
CA ALA A 27 9.32 -5.60 9.43
C ALA A 27 10.31 -5.51 8.24
N ALA A 28 10.40 -6.55 7.42
CA ALA A 28 11.28 -6.54 6.24
C ALA A 28 10.97 -5.39 5.28
N LEU A 29 9.68 -5.06 5.10
CA LEU A 29 9.28 -3.94 4.28
C LEU A 29 9.61 -2.58 4.94
N GLY A 30 9.33 -2.42 6.23
CA GLY A 30 9.60 -1.18 6.97
C GLY A 30 11.09 -0.85 7.03
N ILE A 31 11.95 -1.87 7.19
CA ILE A 31 13.41 -1.74 7.24
C ILE A 31 14.00 -1.16 5.95
N TRP A 32 13.38 -1.37 4.80
CA TRP A 32 13.91 -0.93 3.52
C TRP A 32 13.17 0.26 2.93
N PHE A 33 11.84 0.21 2.89
CA PHE A 33 11.05 1.18 2.14
C PHE A 33 11.11 2.59 2.74
N VAL A 34 11.12 2.70 4.05
CA VAL A 34 11.11 4.00 4.73
C VAL A 34 12.46 4.72 4.64
N PRO A 35 13.61 4.08 4.95
CA PRO A 35 14.91 4.73 4.87
C PRO A 35 15.44 4.87 3.44
N LEU A 36 14.87 4.20 2.44
CA LEU A 36 15.36 4.16 1.05
C LEU A 36 15.67 5.54 0.50
N SER A 37 14.81 6.52 0.75
CA SER A 37 15.02 7.90 0.29
C SER A 37 16.30 8.50 0.87
N ALA A 38 16.46 8.43 2.19
CA ALA A 38 17.61 8.99 2.88
C ALA A 38 18.91 8.24 2.55
N VAL A 39 18.82 6.93 2.31
CA VAL A 39 19.97 6.11 1.84
C VAL A 39 20.40 6.55 0.44
N LEU A 40 19.47 6.74 -0.49
CA LEU A 40 19.80 7.20 -1.85
C LEU A 40 20.41 8.60 -1.84
N ASP A 41 19.87 9.53 -1.05
CA ASP A 41 20.40 10.88 -0.94
C ASP A 41 21.82 10.90 -0.36
N ALA A 42 22.07 10.14 0.71
CA ALA A 42 23.37 10.07 1.35
C ALA A 42 24.47 9.49 0.44
N HIS A 43 24.12 8.79 -0.64
CA HIS A 43 25.05 8.15 -1.57
C HIS A 43 25.02 8.78 -2.97
N GLY A 44 24.50 10.01 -3.12
CA GLY A 44 24.51 10.75 -4.40
C GLY A 44 23.56 10.18 -5.46
N LEU A 45 22.59 9.36 -5.05
CA LEU A 45 21.63 8.70 -5.93
C LEU A 45 20.25 9.41 -5.96
N HIS A 46 20.20 10.67 -5.56
CA HIS A 46 18.96 11.47 -5.52
C HIS A 46 18.24 11.51 -6.88
N THR A 47 18.97 11.47 -7.98
CA THR A 47 18.39 11.51 -9.34
C THR A 47 17.51 10.30 -9.67
N ILE A 48 17.79 9.13 -9.09
CA ILE A 48 16.99 7.92 -9.32
C ILE A 48 15.91 7.73 -8.26
N LYS A 49 15.82 8.55 -7.24
CA LYS A 49 14.85 8.42 -6.14
C LYS A 49 13.39 8.25 -6.61
N PRO A 50 12.85 9.11 -7.49
CA PRO A 50 11.46 8.94 -7.96
C PRO A 50 11.25 7.60 -8.66
N TYR A 51 12.22 7.17 -9.45
CA TYR A 51 12.17 5.89 -10.16
C TYR A 51 12.29 4.71 -9.19
N ALA A 52 13.13 4.81 -8.16
CA ALA A 52 13.29 3.78 -7.14
C ALA A 52 11.98 3.51 -6.37
N PHE A 53 11.22 4.54 -6.05
CA PHE A 53 9.88 4.36 -5.46
C PHE A 53 8.85 3.89 -6.49
N ALA A 54 8.93 4.34 -7.74
CA ALA A 54 8.05 3.91 -8.82
C ALA A 54 8.18 2.40 -9.14
N THR A 55 9.31 1.75 -8.78
CA THR A 55 9.49 0.30 -8.93
C THR A 55 8.41 -0.50 -8.22
N SER A 56 7.93 -0.02 -7.05
CA SER A 56 6.86 -0.67 -6.30
C SER A 56 5.51 -0.61 -7.03
N ALA A 57 5.23 0.51 -7.70
CA ALA A 57 4.03 0.68 -8.51
C ALA A 57 4.08 -0.21 -9.77
N LEU A 58 5.24 -0.31 -10.43
CA LEU A 58 5.42 -1.22 -11.56
C LEU A 58 5.28 -2.69 -11.14
N ALA A 59 5.80 -3.06 -9.98
CA ALA A 59 5.64 -4.41 -9.45
C ALA A 59 4.18 -4.78 -9.16
N ALA A 60 3.33 -3.82 -8.84
CA ALA A 60 1.90 -4.05 -8.62
C ALA A 60 1.18 -4.58 -9.87
N PHE A 61 1.64 -4.25 -11.08
CA PHE A 61 1.10 -4.81 -12.32
C PHE A 61 1.54 -6.26 -12.56
N VAL A 62 2.73 -6.63 -12.10
CA VAL A 62 3.34 -7.94 -12.35
C VAL A 62 2.93 -8.97 -11.30
N SER A 63 2.68 -8.54 -10.06
CA SER A 63 2.31 -9.42 -8.94
C SER A 63 1.13 -10.37 -9.26
N PRO A 64 0.01 -9.92 -9.86
CA PRO A 64 -1.11 -10.81 -10.20
C PRO A 64 -0.74 -11.86 -11.25
N LEU A 65 0.27 -11.59 -12.10
CA LEU A 65 0.75 -12.55 -13.11
C LEU A 65 1.51 -13.70 -12.47
N ILE A 66 2.40 -13.38 -11.53
CA ILE A 66 3.17 -14.40 -10.79
C ILE A 66 2.23 -15.27 -9.97
N PHE A 67 1.26 -14.65 -9.27
CA PHE A 67 0.26 -15.38 -8.52
C PHE A 67 -0.57 -16.32 -9.40
N GLY A 68 -0.98 -15.83 -10.58
CA GLY A 68 -1.72 -16.64 -11.54
C GLY A 68 -0.90 -17.82 -12.09
N ALA A 69 0.36 -17.59 -12.45
CA ALA A 69 1.25 -18.66 -12.92
C ALA A 69 1.50 -19.73 -11.84
N MET A 70 1.57 -19.31 -10.58
CA MET A 70 1.67 -20.24 -9.44
C MET A 70 0.42 -21.13 -9.34
N ALA A 71 -0.76 -20.54 -9.44
CA ALA A 71 -2.03 -21.28 -9.38
C ALA A 71 -2.15 -22.27 -10.55
N ASP A 72 -1.83 -21.83 -11.77
CA ASP A 72 -1.89 -22.66 -12.98
C ASP A 72 -0.93 -23.87 -12.93
N ARG A 73 0.23 -23.73 -12.27
CA ARG A 73 1.22 -24.80 -12.11
C ARG A 73 1.01 -25.66 -10.87
N HIS A 74 -0.05 -25.48 -10.11
CA HIS A 74 -0.33 -26.18 -8.85
C HIS A 74 0.85 -26.11 -7.86
N ALA A 75 1.62 -25.04 -7.88
CA ALA A 75 2.78 -24.87 -7.01
C ALA A 75 2.34 -24.53 -5.57
N SER A 76 2.95 -25.19 -4.58
CA SER A 76 2.68 -24.90 -3.16
C SER A 76 2.97 -23.44 -2.82
N PRO A 77 1.99 -22.68 -2.28
CA PRO A 77 2.18 -21.29 -1.88
C PRO A 77 3.38 -21.08 -0.94
N VAL A 78 3.60 -22.03 -0.01
CA VAL A 78 4.71 -21.98 0.95
C VAL A 78 6.08 -22.10 0.25
N LYS A 79 6.21 -22.99 -0.75
CA LYS A 79 7.46 -23.15 -1.51
C LYS A 79 7.73 -21.91 -2.39
N VAL A 80 6.69 -21.35 -3.01
CA VAL A 80 6.81 -20.14 -3.83
C VAL A 80 7.19 -18.94 -2.96
N LEU A 81 6.54 -18.77 -1.79
CA LEU A 81 6.90 -17.72 -0.84
C LEU A 81 8.38 -17.82 -0.43
N ARG A 82 8.87 -19.04 -0.12
CA ARG A 82 10.27 -19.27 0.22
C ARG A 82 11.22 -18.83 -0.89
N GLY A 83 10.97 -19.27 -2.12
CA GLY A 83 11.81 -18.91 -3.27
C GLY A 83 11.83 -17.40 -3.52
N LEU A 84 10.67 -16.75 -3.46
CA LEU A 84 10.56 -15.31 -3.61
C LEU A 84 11.23 -14.55 -2.47
N ALA A 85 11.13 -15.02 -1.22
CA ALA A 85 11.79 -14.39 -0.08
C ALA A 85 13.32 -14.45 -0.20
N VAL A 86 13.87 -15.59 -0.64
CA VAL A 86 15.33 -15.73 -0.93
C VAL A 86 15.74 -14.79 -2.08
N ALA A 87 14.98 -14.77 -3.17
CA ALA A 87 15.27 -13.90 -4.31
C ALA A 87 15.18 -12.41 -3.92
N THR A 88 14.21 -12.04 -3.09
CA THR A 88 14.05 -10.69 -2.53
C THR A 88 15.25 -10.31 -1.67
N ALA A 89 15.69 -11.22 -0.79
CA ALA A 89 16.87 -11.01 0.05
C ALA A 89 18.13 -10.80 -0.79
N ALA A 90 18.36 -11.64 -1.80
CA ALA A 90 19.50 -11.52 -2.69
C ALA A 90 19.50 -10.20 -3.48
N ALA A 91 18.37 -9.85 -4.08
CA ALA A 91 18.22 -8.59 -4.83
C ALA A 91 18.44 -7.36 -3.93
N MET A 92 17.92 -7.38 -2.70
CA MET A 92 18.09 -6.32 -1.72
C MET A 92 19.54 -6.19 -1.26
N ALA A 93 20.21 -7.32 -0.94
CA ALA A 93 21.61 -7.32 -0.56
C ALA A 93 22.51 -6.80 -1.70
N LEU A 94 22.25 -7.18 -2.94
CA LEU A 94 22.94 -6.68 -4.11
C LEU A 94 22.69 -5.18 -4.33
N ALA A 95 21.46 -4.70 -4.18
CA ALA A 95 21.16 -3.28 -4.27
C ALA A 95 21.90 -2.48 -3.18
N ALA A 96 21.89 -2.94 -1.93
CA ALA A 96 22.61 -2.31 -0.83
C ALA A 96 24.14 -2.30 -1.09
N THR A 97 24.68 -3.39 -1.64
CA THR A 97 26.10 -3.49 -2.04
C THR A 97 26.42 -2.52 -3.17
N GLY A 98 25.57 -2.44 -4.18
CA GLY A 98 25.72 -1.50 -5.28
C GLY A 98 25.71 -0.04 -4.82
N ILE A 99 24.84 0.31 -3.87
CA ILE A 99 24.81 1.64 -3.23
C ILE A 99 26.10 1.88 -2.45
N LYS A 100 26.54 0.91 -1.62
CA LYS A 100 27.75 1.01 -0.80
C LYS A 100 29.01 1.19 -1.62
N LEU A 101 29.11 0.48 -2.75
CA LEU A 101 30.30 0.47 -3.61
C LEU A 101 30.24 1.52 -4.74
N GLY A 102 29.18 2.33 -4.80
CA GLY A 102 29.03 3.37 -5.82
C GLY A 102 28.87 2.81 -7.24
N TRP A 103 28.14 1.70 -7.41
CA TRP A 103 27.88 1.13 -8.74
C TRP A 103 27.05 2.10 -9.59
N ASN A 104 27.02 1.84 -10.90
CA ASN A 104 26.20 2.62 -11.82
C ASN A 104 24.76 2.73 -11.30
N ARG A 105 24.23 3.96 -11.26
CA ARG A 105 22.89 4.27 -10.72
C ARG A 105 21.77 3.47 -11.38
N TRP A 106 21.89 3.18 -12.68
CA TRP A 106 20.88 2.42 -13.39
C TRP A 106 20.92 0.92 -13.04
N LEU A 107 22.10 0.39 -12.74
CA LEU A 107 22.25 -0.97 -12.22
C LEU A 107 21.65 -1.08 -10.83
N VAL A 108 21.91 -0.10 -9.96
CA VAL A 108 21.27 -0.02 -8.62
C VAL A 108 19.75 0.03 -8.76
N LEU A 109 19.22 0.87 -9.67
CA LEU A 109 17.78 0.94 -9.93
C LEU A 109 17.22 -0.39 -10.44
N ALA A 110 17.92 -1.09 -11.33
CA ALA A 110 17.50 -2.41 -11.82
C ALA A 110 17.43 -3.45 -10.69
N LEU A 111 18.38 -3.41 -9.74
CA LEU A 111 18.37 -4.29 -8.56
C LEU A 111 17.22 -3.95 -7.60
N ILE A 112 16.91 -2.65 -7.41
CA ILE A 112 15.74 -2.21 -6.65
C ILE A 112 14.44 -2.67 -7.34
N GLN A 113 14.37 -2.60 -8.67
CA GLN A 113 13.23 -3.11 -9.43
C GLN A 113 13.10 -4.64 -9.28
N LEU A 114 14.20 -5.38 -9.37
CA LEU A 114 14.19 -6.83 -9.16
C LEU A 114 13.71 -7.19 -7.76
N HIS A 115 14.18 -6.47 -6.72
CA HIS A 115 13.69 -6.61 -5.37
C HIS A 115 12.16 -6.38 -5.30
N ALA A 116 11.65 -5.30 -5.91
CA ALA A 116 10.23 -4.98 -5.90
C ALA A 116 9.39 -6.05 -6.61
N LEU A 117 9.87 -6.60 -7.74
CA LEU A 117 9.20 -7.68 -8.48
C LEU A 117 9.13 -8.97 -7.68
N CYS A 118 10.16 -9.30 -6.89
CA CYS A 118 10.18 -10.50 -6.06
C CYS A 118 9.36 -10.31 -4.77
N SER A 119 9.40 -9.13 -4.15
CA SER A 119 8.73 -8.87 -2.87
C SER A 119 7.21 -8.65 -3.00
N SER A 120 6.76 -7.99 -4.06
CA SER A 120 5.35 -7.62 -4.24
C SER A 120 4.39 -8.82 -4.21
N PRO A 121 4.65 -9.96 -4.88
CA PRO A 121 3.74 -11.12 -4.85
C PRO A 121 3.67 -11.79 -3.49
N THR A 122 4.72 -11.67 -2.66
CA THR A 122 4.81 -12.38 -1.37
C THR A 122 3.64 -12.05 -0.45
N TRP A 123 3.13 -10.82 -0.55
CA TRP A 123 2.01 -10.36 0.26
C TRP A 123 0.70 -11.10 -0.02
N SER A 124 0.36 -11.27 -1.30
CA SER A 124 -0.81 -12.02 -1.72
C SER A 124 -0.67 -13.52 -1.41
N ILE A 125 0.54 -14.06 -1.56
CA ILE A 125 0.84 -15.47 -1.25
C ILE A 125 0.72 -15.72 0.25
N SER A 126 1.27 -14.85 1.10
CA SER A 126 1.13 -14.95 2.56
C SER A 126 -0.34 -14.88 2.98
N SER A 127 -1.12 -13.97 2.37
CA SER A 127 -2.57 -13.90 2.61
C SER A 127 -3.28 -15.21 2.23
N THR A 128 -2.90 -15.84 1.12
CA THR A 128 -3.45 -17.14 0.70
C THR A 128 -3.15 -18.25 1.71
N ILE A 129 -1.90 -18.28 2.22
CA ILE A 129 -1.50 -19.25 3.26
C ILE A 129 -2.34 -19.06 4.53
N VAL A 130 -2.53 -17.80 4.93
CA VAL A 130 -3.33 -17.46 6.11
C VAL A 130 -4.79 -17.83 5.92
N PHE A 131 -5.41 -17.44 4.80
CA PHE A 131 -6.82 -17.76 4.52
C PHE A 131 -7.10 -19.27 4.51
N ALA A 132 -6.15 -20.09 4.05
CA ALA A 132 -6.29 -21.53 4.03
C ALA A 132 -6.35 -22.16 5.44
N ARG A 133 -5.92 -21.44 6.48
CA ARG A 133 -5.83 -21.89 7.87
C ARG A 133 -6.93 -21.31 8.78
N LEU A 134 -7.55 -20.20 8.38
CA LEU A 134 -8.57 -19.56 9.19
C LEU A 134 -9.89 -20.31 9.17
N ARG A 135 -10.54 -20.41 10.33
CA ARG A 135 -11.89 -20.97 10.47
C ARG A 135 -12.97 -19.95 10.10
N ASP A 136 -12.78 -18.68 10.51
CA ASP A 136 -13.66 -17.56 10.19
C ASP A 136 -12.81 -16.37 9.68
N SER A 137 -12.56 -16.39 8.37
CA SER A 137 -11.73 -15.36 7.73
C SER A 137 -12.25 -13.93 7.94
N ARG A 138 -13.56 -13.74 8.10
CA ARG A 138 -14.15 -12.40 8.32
C ARG A 138 -13.78 -11.80 9.68
N ARG A 139 -13.55 -12.65 10.67
CA ARG A 139 -13.24 -12.23 12.04
C ARG A 139 -11.75 -12.29 12.36
N GLU A 140 -11.06 -13.28 11.81
CA GLU A 140 -9.71 -13.65 12.24
C GLU A 140 -8.63 -13.01 11.37
N PHE A 141 -8.90 -12.79 10.07
CA PHE A 141 -7.90 -12.25 9.15
C PHE A 141 -7.44 -10.83 9.52
N GLY A 142 -8.36 -9.93 9.84
CA GLY A 142 -8.03 -8.54 10.15
C GLY A 142 -7.00 -8.38 11.28
N PRO A 143 -7.24 -8.95 12.47
CA PRO A 143 -6.28 -8.91 13.58
C PRO A 143 -4.93 -9.58 13.28
N ILE A 144 -4.93 -10.72 12.58
CA ILE A 144 -3.68 -11.39 12.17
C ILE A 144 -2.92 -10.49 11.16
N ARG A 145 -3.63 -9.91 10.21
CA ARG A 145 -3.06 -8.99 9.23
C ARG A 145 -2.48 -7.71 9.87
N ALA A 146 -3.09 -7.23 10.94
CA ALA A 146 -2.63 -6.04 11.68
C ALA A 146 -1.24 -6.22 12.31
N THR A 147 -0.81 -7.46 12.57
CA THR A 147 0.55 -7.73 13.06
C THR A 147 1.63 -7.29 12.08
N ALA A 148 1.31 -7.21 10.79
CA ALA A 148 2.25 -6.68 9.81
C ALA A 148 2.49 -5.16 9.97
N THR A 149 1.49 -4.39 10.37
CA THR A 149 1.69 -2.97 10.69
C THR A 149 2.59 -2.83 11.93
N LEU A 150 2.41 -3.68 12.93
CA LEU A 150 3.32 -3.73 14.10
C LEU A 150 4.73 -4.12 13.67
N GLY A 151 4.87 -5.09 12.76
CA GLY A 151 6.16 -5.47 12.16
C GLY A 151 6.81 -4.30 11.43
N TRP A 152 6.05 -3.57 10.61
CA TRP A 152 6.53 -2.37 9.92
C TRP A 152 7.08 -1.34 10.91
N VAL A 153 6.34 -1.03 11.97
CA VAL A 153 6.77 -0.12 13.04
C VAL A 153 8.06 -0.63 13.69
N ALA A 154 8.11 -1.91 14.06
CA ALA A 154 9.30 -2.52 14.67
C ALA A 154 10.52 -2.46 13.71
N GLY A 155 10.32 -2.69 12.41
CA GLY A 155 11.35 -2.57 11.39
C GLY A 155 11.91 -1.15 11.28
N CYS A 156 11.04 -0.13 11.28
CA CYS A 156 11.46 1.27 11.27
C CYS A 156 12.26 1.64 12.53
N TRP A 157 11.82 1.18 13.70
CA TRP A 157 12.53 1.42 14.95
C TRP A 157 13.88 0.69 15.00
N LEU A 158 13.96 -0.52 14.44
CA LEU A 158 15.21 -1.26 14.32
C LEU A 158 16.22 -0.50 13.45
N VAL A 159 15.80 0.04 12.31
CA VAL A 159 16.66 0.85 11.43
C VAL A 159 17.22 2.05 12.18
N SER A 160 16.36 2.77 12.91
CA SER A 160 16.78 3.95 13.67
C SER A 160 17.70 3.58 14.85
N ALA A 161 17.42 2.46 15.55
CA ALA A 161 18.28 1.95 16.63
C ALA A 161 19.67 1.50 16.15
N LEU A 162 19.75 1.02 14.89
CA LEU A 162 21.02 0.65 14.25
C LEU A 162 21.73 1.86 13.60
N GLU A 163 21.20 3.06 13.74
CA GLU A 163 21.67 4.28 13.07
C GLU A 163 21.82 4.08 11.55
N ALA A 164 20.88 3.33 10.96
CA ALA A 164 20.92 2.93 9.56
C ALA A 164 19.98 3.74 8.66
N ASP A 165 19.33 4.78 9.15
CA ASP A 165 18.34 5.60 8.42
C ASP A 165 18.86 6.15 7.08
N SER A 166 20.18 6.34 6.93
CA SER A 166 20.81 6.82 5.71
C SER A 166 21.97 5.94 5.25
N SER A 167 22.01 4.69 5.72
CA SER A 167 23.10 3.75 5.46
C SER A 167 22.61 2.53 4.68
N PRO A 168 23.42 1.95 3.78
CA PRO A 168 23.16 0.66 3.15
C PRO A 168 22.95 -0.50 4.16
N ARG A 169 23.32 -0.29 5.45
CA ARG A 169 23.03 -1.24 6.53
C ARG A 169 21.52 -1.54 6.63
N ALA A 170 20.65 -0.58 6.35
CA ALA A 170 19.22 -0.82 6.27
C ALA A 170 18.87 -1.91 5.24
N GLY A 171 19.48 -1.86 4.04
CA GLY A 171 19.29 -2.87 3.01
C GLY A 171 19.82 -4.26 3.42
N TYR A 172 20.97 -4.34 4.09
CA TYR A 172 21.48 -5.63 4.59
C TYR A 172 20.60 -6.19 5.71
N SER A 173 20.12 -5.35 6.62
CA SER A 173 19.20 -5.76 7.69
C SER A 173 17.85 -6.24 7.09
N GLY A 174 17.35 -5.55 6.07
CA GLY A 174 16.17 -5.98 5.34
C GLY A 174 16.38 -7.31 4.61
N ALA A 175 17.52 -7.50 3.96
CA ALA A 175 17.87 -8.77 3.31
C ALA A 175 17.92 -9.92 4.32
N LEU A 176 18.54 -9.71 5.48
CA LEU A 176 18.57 -10.69 6.57
C LEU A 176 17.13 -11.00 7.06
N THR A 177 16.29 -9.99 7.21
CA THR A 177 14.89 -10.19 7.61
C THR A 177 14.11 -10.98 6.57
N TRP A 178 14.37 -10.78 5.26
CA TRP A 178 13.79 -11.61 4.21
C TRP A 178 14.29 -13.06 4.25
N LEU A 179 15.55 -13.32 4.63
CA LEU A 179 16.03 -14.68 4.89
C LEU A 179 15.32 -15.30 6.10
N VAL A 180 15.03 -14.52 7.14
CA VAL A 180 14.19 -14.99 8.27
C VAL A 180 12.78 -15.34 7.78
N VAL A 181 12.15 -14.54 6.89
CA VAL A 181 10.88 -14.91 6.25
C VAL A 181 11.00 -16.24 5.51
N ALA A 182 12.06 -16.42 4.71
CA ALA A 182 12.30 -17.68 4.00
C ALA A 182 12.45 -18.86 4.97
N ALA A 183 13.29 -18.73 5.99
CA ALA A 183 13.49 -19.75 7.01
C ALA A 183 12.18 -20.06 7.76
N PHE A 184 11.41 -19.06 8.09
CA PHE A 184 10.12 -19.22 8.78
C PHE A 184 9.13 -20.08 7.97
N THR A 185 9.23 -20.08 6.64
CA THR A 185 8.35 -20.93 5.79
C THR A 185 8.56 -22.43 6.02
N TRP A 186 9.68 -22.89 6.62
CA TRP A 186 9.84 -24.30 6.99
C TRP A 186 8.98 -24.71 8.19
N LEU A 187 8.61 -23.75 9.03
CA LEU A 187 7.71 -23.97 10.16
C LEU A 187 6.24 -24.01 9.72
N LEU A 188 5.93 -23.46 8.55
CA LEU A 188 4.56 -23.45 8.05
C LEU A 188 4.17 -24.82 7.45
N PRO A 189 2.99 -25.33 7.79
CA PRO A 189 2.50 -26.56 7.18
C PRO A 189 2.25 -26.35 5.69
N SER A 190 2.34 -27.43 4.93
CA SER A 190 2.04 -27.44 3.50
C SER A 190 0.57 -27.04 3.28
N VAL A 191 0.37 -26.04 2.44
CA VAL A 191 -0.95 -25.61 1.99
C VAL A 191 -1.14 -26.15 0.57
N THR A 192 -2.26 -26.84 0.34
CA THR A 192 -2.65 -27.25 -1.01
C THR A 192 -2.83 -26.04 -1.89
N PRO A 193 -2.32 -26.06 -3.13
CA PRO A 193 -2.55 -24.97 -4.08
C PRO A 193 -4.05 -24.70 -4.20
N PRO A 194 -4.47 -23.46 -4.34
CA PRO A 194 -5.85 -23.17 -4.65
C PRO A 194 -6.21 -23.95 -5.92
N LYS A 195 -7.28 -24.76 -5.86
CA LYS A 195 -7.81 -25.41 -7.06
C LYS A 195 -8.05 -24.30 -8.07
N SER A 196 -7.49 -24.42 -9.28
CA SER A 196 -7.69 -23.45 -10.35
C SER A 196 -9.19 -23.35 -10.63
N ALA A 197 -9.81 -22.35 -10.03
CA ALA A 197 -11.11 -21.91 -10.49
C ALA A 197 -10.84 -21.20 -11.79
N GLU A 198 -11.35 -21.73 -12.91
CA GLU A 198 -11.38 -21.15 -14.24
C GLU A 198 -10.07 -20.48 -14.69
N HIS A 199 -9.62 -20.74 -15.92
CA HIS A 199 -8.50 -20.04 -16.56
C HIS A 199 -8.81 -18.54 -16.67
N LEU A 200 -8.52 -17.78 -15.61
CA LEU A 200 -8.71 -16.33 -15.61
C LEU A 200 -7.76 -15.70 -16.63
N THR A 201 -8.30 -14.95 -17.57
CA THR A 201 -7.51 -14.16 -18.52
C THR A 201 -6.70 -13.09 -17.77
N LEU A 202 -5.62 -12.61 -18.37
CA LEU A 202 -4.82 -11.50 -17.83
C LEU A 202 -5.70 -10.28 -17.49
N ARG A 203 -6.66 -9.96 -18.35
CA ARG A 203 -7.61 -8.88 -18.14
C ARG A 203 -8.44 -9.06 -16.87
N GLN A 204 -8.86 -10.28 -16.56
CA GLN A 204 -9.59 -10.61 -15.33
C GLN A 204 -8.70 -10.58 -14.09
N ARG A 205 -7.45 -11.04 -14.22
CA ARG A 205 -6.47 -11.02 -13.11
C ARG A 205 -6.11 -9.60 -12.68
N LEU A 206 -6.04 -8.67 -13.64
CA LEU A 206 -5.81 -7.25 -13.38
C LEU A 206 -7.10 -6.48 -13.01
N GLY A 207 -8.25 -7.14 -13.03
CA GLY A 207 -9.54 -6.50 -12.76
C GLY A 207 -9.99 -5.54 -13.86
N LEU A 208 -9.39 -5.59 -15.06
CA LEU A 208 -9.71 -4.66 -16.15
C LEU A 208 -11.11 -4.87 -16.74
N ASP A 209 -11.71 -6.03 -16.56
CA ASP A 209 -13.11 -6.27 -16.86
C ASP A 209 -14.06 -5.48 -15.96
N ALA A 210 -13.61 -5.15 -14.73
CA ALA A 210 -14.33 -4.28 -13.80
C ALA A 210 -14.34 -2.80 -14.21
N LEU A 211 -13.63 -2.39 -15.26
CA LEU A 211 -13.75 -1.04 -15.86
C LEU A 211 -15.19 -0.70 -16.26
N SER A 212 -16.00 -1.71 -16.55
CA SER A 212 -17.45 -1.53 -16.80
C SER A 212 -18.18 -0.91 -15.61
N LEU A 213 -17.69 -1.07 -14.38
CA LEU A 213 -18.25 -0.48 -13.16
C LEU A 213 -18.12 1.06 -13.15
N LEU A 214 -17.12 1.59 -13.84
CA LEU A 214 -16.89 3.03 -13.97
C LEU A 214 -17.92 3.75 -14.86
N LYS A 215 -18.82 3.00 -15.51
CA LYS A 215 -20.00 3.55 -16.18
C LYS A 215 -20.98 4.15 -15.18
N ASN A 216 -21.03 3.61 -13.95
CA ASN A 216 -21.77 4.22 -12.87
C ASN A 216 -21.01 5.46 -12.38
N HIS A 217 -21.72 6.59 -12.29
CA HIS A 217 -21.13 7.88 -11.95
C HIS A 217 -20.45 7.87 -10.57
N ASP A 218 -21.15 7.44 -9.52
CA ASP A 218 -20.61 7.45 -8.16
C ASP A 218 -19.43 6.48 -8.00
N HIS A 219 -19.47 5.30 -8.66
CA HIS A 219 -18.33 4.39 -8.66
C HIS A 219 -17.12 5.03 -9.32
N ARG A 220 -17.31 5.63 -10.51
CA ARG A 220 -16.25 6.35 -11.20
C ARG A 220 -15.64 7.44 -10.32
N VAL A 221 -16.47 8.25 -9.66
CA VAL A 221 -15.98 9.32 -8.77
C VAL A 221 -15.12 8.77 -7.65
N VAL A 222 -15.54 7.70 -6.95
CA VAL A 222 -14.76 7.09 -5.86
C VAL A 222 -13.43 6.54 -6.38
N PHE A 223 -13.43 5.78 -7.48
CA PHE A 223 -12.22 5.19 -8.04
C PHE A 223 -11.23 6.26 -8.52
N VAL A 224 -11.73 7.26 -9.24
CA VAL A 224 -10.91 8.38 -9.75
C VAL A 224 -10.37 9.21 -8.60
N THR A 225 -11.18 9.52 -7.57
CA THR A 225 -10.73 10.26 -6.38
C THR A 225 -9.60 9.50 -5.67
N ALA A 226 -9.75 8.18 -5.50
CA ALA A 226 -8.72 7.36 -4.85
C ALA A 226 -7.41 7.35 -5.66
N ALA A 227 -7.50 7.23 -6.98
CA ALA A 227 -6.33 7.31 -7.85
C ALA A 227 -5.67 8.69 -7.84
N LEU A 228 -6.45 9.76 -7.93
CA LEU A 228 -5.94 11.14 -7.89
C LEU A 228 -5.31 11.49 -6.55
N PHE A 229 -5.90 11.04 -5.43
CA PHE A 229 -5.33 11.27 -4.10
C PHE A 229 -4.02 10.48 -3.88
N SER A 230 -3.84 9.33 -4.54
CA SER A 230 -2.59 8.57 -4.49
C SER A 230 -1.40 9.36 -5.06
N ILE A 231 -1.64 10.29 -6.01
CA ILE A 231 -0.58 11.07 -6.66
C ILE A 231 0.18 11.94 -5.63
N PRO A 232 -0.44 12.89 -4.92
CA PRO A 232 0.27 13.67 -3.91
C PRO A 232 0.71 12.81 -2.71
N LEU A 233 -0.02 11.74 -2.39
CA LEU A 233 0.33 10.83 -1.29
C LEU A 233 1.67 10.12 -1.54
N ALA A 234 2.02 9.84 -2.78
CA ALA A 234 3.27 9.20 -3.16
C ALA A 234 4.51 10.01 -2.74
N ALA A 235 4.39 11.31 -2.47
CA ALA A 235 5.48 12.14 -1.96
C ALA A 235 5.92 11.80 -0.53
N PHE A 236 5.08 11.10 0.25
CA PHE A 236 5.28 10.93 1.68
C PHE A 236 6.61 10.26 2.04
N TYR A 237 6.87 9.06 1.54
CA TYR A 237 8.10 8.33 1.85
C TYR A 237 9.34 8.88 1.14
N PRO A 238 9.28 9.35 -0.11
CA PRO A 238 10.45 9.93 -0.77
C PRO A 238 10.96 11.24 -0.18
N TYR A 239 10.07 12.09 0.36
CA TYR A 239 10.44 13.47 0.68
C TYR A 239 10.29 13.86 2.14
N THR A 240 9.47 13.16 2.95
CA THR A 240 9.37 13.47 4.39
C THR A 240 10.66 13.15 5.15
N PRO A 241 11.30 11.97 5.02
CA PRO A 241 12.52 11.68 5.75
C PRO A 241 13.69 12.64 5.46
N PRO A 242 13.97 13.02 4.18
CA PRO A 242 14.97 14.05 3.88
C PRO A 242 14.66 15.39 4.55
N HIS A 243 13.41 15.85 4.48
CA HIS A 243 13.01 17.12 5.10
C HIS A 243 13.18 17.08 6.63
N LEU A 244 12.77 15.97 7.30
CA LEU A 244 13.02 15.80 8.74
C LEU A 244 14.51 15.90 9.08
N ARG A 245 15.40 15.35 8.23
CA ARG A 245 16.85 15.44 8.42
C ARG A 245 17.37 16.85 8.25
N GLU A 246 16.92 17.59 7.25
CA GLU A 246 17.30 18.99 7.05
C GLU A 246 16.90 19.86 8.26
N LEU A 247 15.75 19.55 8.88
CA LEU A 247 15.32 20.17 10.13
C LEU A 247 16.12 19.68 11.36
N GLY A 248 17.12 18.80 11.18
CA GLY A 248 17.99 18.29 12.23
C GLY A 248 17.40 17.18 13.09
N LEU A 249 16.35 16.48 12.61
CA LEU A 249 15.81 15.31 13.27
C LEU A 249 16.60 14.06 12.87
N LYS A 250 17.13 13.36 13.87
CA LYS A 250 17.71 12.02 13.72
C LYS A 250 16.60 10.96 13.77
N HIS A 251 16.93 9.72 13.42
CA HIS A 251 16.02 8.57 13.54
C HIS A 251 14.70 8.75 12.74
N THR A 252 14.84 9.21 11.49
CA THR A 252 13.70 9.59 10.67
C THR A 252 12.73 8.44 10.40
N SER A 253 13.21 7.20 10.29
CA SER A 253 12.36 6.02 10.12
C SER A 253 11.45 5.80 11.33
N ALA A 254 11.95 6.03 12.55
CA ALA A 254 11.13 5.94 13.77
C ALA A 254 10.06 7.05 13.80
N TRP A 255 10.40 8.30 13.44
CA TRP A 255 9.43 9.39 13.38
C TRP A 255 8.33 9.15 12.36
N MET A 256 8.64 8.52 11.23
CA MET A 256 7.65 8.18 10.23
C MET A 256 6.56 7.22 10.75
N THR A 257 6.83 6.46 11.82
CA THR A 257 5.84 5.54 12.41
C THR A 257 4.67 6.23 13.11
N LEU A 258 4.77 7.53 13.38
CA LEU A 258 3.63 8.31 13.88
C LEU A 258 2.42 8.22 12.97
N GLY A 259 2.64 8.13 11.66
CA GLY A 259 1.59 7.90 10.68
C GLY A 259 0.89 6.54 10.86
N GLN A 260 1.64 5.48 11.17
CA GLN A 260 1.08 4.14 11.37
C GLN A 260 0.30 4.03 12.70
N VAL A 261 0.78 4.69 13.75
CA VAL A 261 0.04 4.73 15.02
C VAL A 261 -1.34 5.36 14.83
N THR A 262 -1.40 6.50 14.13
CA THR A 262 -2.68 7.16 13.87
C THR A 262 -3.54 6.41 12.85
N GLU A 263 -2.94 5.64 11.93
CA GLU A 263 -3.66 4.74 11.04
C GLU A 263 -4.43 3.68 11.85
N ILE A 264 -3.78 3.06 12.84
CA ILE A 264 -4.43 2.09 13.74
C ILE A 264 -5.58 2.75 14.50
N VAL A 265 -5.35 3.91 15.09
CA VAL A 265 -6.39 4.67 15.82
C VAL A 265 -7.56 5.03 14.89
N ALA A 266 -7.25 5.52 13.68
CA ALA A 266 -8.26 5.89 12.69
C ALA A 266 -9.09 4.68 12.21
N MET A 267 -8.50 3.48 12.09
CA MET A 267 -9.23 2.25 11.75
C MET A 267 -10.27 1.89 12.82
N PHE A 268 -9.93 2.03 14.11
CA PHE A 268 -10.92 1.84 15.19
C PHE A 268 -12.02 2.91 15.17
N ALA A 269 -11.65 4.16 14.90
CA ALA A 269 -12.62 5.26 14.77
C ALA A 269 -13.52 5.05 13.56
N LEU A 270 -12.99 4.57 12.42
CA LEU A 270 -13.73 4.32 11.18
C LEU A 270 -14.88 3.34 11.40
N ALA A 271 -14.70 2.30 12.20
CA ALA A 271 -15.75 1.34 12.53
C ALA A 271 -16.98 2.01 13.17
N ARG A 272 -16.79 3.05 14.01
CA ARG A 272 -17.86 3.86 14.58
C ARG A 272 -18.43 4.87 13.58
N LEU A 273 -17.56 5.52 12.81
CA LEU A 273 -17.97 6.50 11.80
C LEU A 273 -18.89 5.88 10.74
N LEU A 274 -18.61 4.65 10.30
CA LEU A 274 -19.43 3.93 9.31
C LEU A 274 -20.87 3.66 9.80
N THR A 275 -21.12 3.61 11.10
CA THR A 275 -22.46 3.43 11.66
C THR A 275 -23.22 4.73 11.84
N SER A 276 -22.53 5.87 11.97
CA SER A 276 -23.13 7.17 12.32
C SER A 276 -23.07 8.21 11.19
N TRP A 277 -22.09 8.10 10.29
CA TRP A 277 -21.86 9.06 9.24
C TRP A 277 -22.16 8.49 7.86
N ARG A 278 -22.59 9.37 6.93
CA ARG A 278 -22.66 9.00 5.51
C ARG A 278 -21.25 8.88 4.94
N LEU A 279 -21.01 7.91 4.08
CA LEU A 279 -19.71 7.68 3.42
C LEU A 279 -19.12 8.96 2.79
N LYS A 280 -19.98 9.82 2.22
CA LYS A 280 -19.57 11.13 1.68
C LYS A 280 -18.74 11.94 2.68
N TRP A 281 -19.20 12.05 3.91
CA TRP A 281 -18.51 12.85 4.94
C TRP A 281 -17.22 12.20 5.41
N ILE A 282 -17.15 10.88 5.45
CA ILE A 282 -15.93 10.16 5.78
C ILE A 282 -14.83 10.43 4.73
N PHE A 283 -15.17 10.36 3.44
CA PHE A 283 -14.25 10.72 2.36
C PHE A 283 -13.80 12.18 2.43
N ILE A 284 -14.73 13.11 2.64
CA ILE A 284 -14.43 14.55 2.77
C ILE A 284 -13.44 14.76 3.93
N THR A 285 -13.70 14.17 5.10
CA THR A 285 -12.82 14.30 6.26
C THR A 285 -11.42 13.72 5.97
N GLY A 286 -11.34 12.56 5.30
CA GLY A 286 -10.06 11.97 4.90
C GLY A 286 -9.26 12.85 3.96
N LEU A 287 -9.91 13.43 2.95
CA LEU A 287 -9.29 14.39 2.02
C LEU A 287 -8.90 15.69 2.73
N SER A 288 -9.72 16.19 3.65
CA SER A 288 -9.42 17.40 4.44
C SER A 288 -8.19 17.19 5.33
N PHE A 289 -8.03 16.01 5.95
CA PHE A 289 -6.79 15.66 6.64
C PHE A 289 -5.60 15.58 5.67
N GLY A 290 -5.82 15.15 4.42
CA GLY A 290 -4.80 15.17 3.37
C GLY A 290 -4.35 16.59 3.01
N VAL A 291 -5.26 17.56 2.90
CA VAL A 291 -4.94 18.98 2.70
C VAL A 291 -4.19 19.52 3.91
N LEU A 292 -4.76 19.34 5.10
CA LEU A 292 -4.22 19.89 6.35
C LEU A 292 -2.78 19.40 6.60
N ARG A 293 -2.50 18.10 6.43
CA ARG A 293 -1.16 17.55 6.68
C ARG A 293 -0.08 18.20 5.81
N TYR A 294 -0.35 18.42 4.52
CA TYR A 294 0.61 19.04 3.62
C TYR A 294 0.72 20.55 3.84
N ALA A 295 -0.38 21.22 4.21
CA ALA A 295 -0.35 22.61 4.63
C ALA A 295 0.51 22.81 5.89
N LEU A 296 0.42 21.89 6.86
CA LEU A 296 1.29 21.91 8.04
C LEU A 296 2.75 21.63 7.70
N CYS A 297 3.03 20.67 6.79
CA CYS A 297 4.40 20.44 6.32
C CYS A 297 4.99 21.68 5.59
N ALA A 298 4.15 22.49 4.97
CA ALA A 298 4.56 23.72 4.29
C ALA A 298 4.99 24.87 5.24
N LEU A 299 4.70 24.73 6.54
CA LEU A 299 5.18 25.70 7.55
C LEU A 299 6.68 25.56 7.85
N ASP A 300 7.30 24.46 7.38
CA ASP A 300 8.75 24.24 7.42
C ASP A 300 9.36 24.26 8.84
N GLU A 301 8.63 23.75 9.82
CA GLU A 301 9.05 23.66 11.21
C GLU A 301 8.89 22.24 11.76
N LYS A 302 9.79 21.80 12.65
CA LYS A 302 9.83 20.45 13.23
C LYS A 302 8.48 19.97 13.79
N GLY A 303 7.83 20.82 14.59
CA GLY A 303 6.57 20.46 15.24
C GLY A 303 5.45 20.25 14.24
N TRP A 304 5.33 21.13 13.28
CA TRP A 304 4.27 21.08 12.27
C TRP A 304 4.44 19.93 11.29
N ILE A 305 5.68 19.63 10.86
CA ILE A 305 5.89 18.47 9.98
C ILE A 305 5.62 17.14 10.71
N LEU A 306 6.01 17.00 11.98
CA LEU A 306 5.68 15.81 12.77
C LEU A 306 4.18 15.67 12.99
N PHE A 307 3.47 16.79 13.19
CA PHE A 307 2.01 16.75 13.27
C PHE A 307 1.39 16.42 11.91
N GLY A 308 1.94 16.90 10.81
CA GLY A 308 1.55 16.49 9.45
C GLY A 308 1.78 15.00 9.20
N VAL A 309 2.88 14.43 9.71
CA VAL A 309 3.15 12.98 9.66
C VAL A 309 2.07 12.20 10.44
N THR A 310 1.69 12.67 11.64
CA THR A 310 0.61 12.04 12.41
C THR A 310 -0.72 12.01 11.64
N LEU A 311 -1.06 13.06 10.92
CA LEU A 311 -2.30 13.11 10.14
C LEU A 311 -2.31 12.16 8.93
N HIS A 312 -1.15 11.56 8.57
CA HIS A 312 -1.06 10.59 7.48
C HIS A 312 -2.02 9.40 7.68
N GLY A 313 -2.00 8.78 8.84
CA GLY A 313 -2.84 7.63 9.12
C GLY A 313 -4.33 7.94 9.04
N CYS A 314 -4.74 9.12 9.54
CA CYS A 314 -6.13 9.58 9.44
C CYS A 314 -6.54 9.76 7.97
N SER A 315 -5.73 10.46 7.16
CA SER A 315 -6.06 10.72 5.75
C SER A 315 -6.07 9.41 4.94
N PHE A 316 -5.10 8.52 5.18
CA PHE A 316 -5.00 7.22 4.51
C PHE A 316 -6.21 6.33 4.83
N THR A 317 -6.51 6.14 6.11
CA THR A 317 -7.60 5.26 6.54
C THR A 317 -8.96 5.78 6.07
N LEU A 318 -9.27 7.05 6.31
CA LEU A 318 -10.58 7.61 5.96
C LEU A 318 -10.79 7.72 4.44
N MET A 319 -9.72 7.71 3.64
CA MET A 319 -9.84 7.72 2.19
C MET A 319 -9.76 6.30 1.61
N PHE A 320 -8.66 5.58 1.80
CA PHE A 320 -8.41 4.33 1.09
C PHE A 320 -9.14 3.13 1.68
N ILE A 321 -9.16 3.00 3.01
CA ILE A 321 -9.91 1.90 3.65
C ILE A 321 -11.40 2.10 3.42
N THR A 322 -11.89 3.35 3.46
CA THR A 322 -13.28 3.64 3.12
C THR A 322 -13.61 3.32 1.66
N ALA A 323 -12.70 3.56 0.72
CA ALA A 323 -12.88 3.18 -0.69
C ALA A 323 -12.96 1.65 -0.86
N GLN A 324 -12.15 0.89 -0.13
CA GLN A 324 -12.22 -0.58 -0.14
C GLN A 324 -13.55 -1.08 0.45
N ILE A 325 -14.00 -0.49 1.56
CA ILE A 325 -15.31 -0.81 2.17
C ILE A 325 -16.45 -0.44 1.22
N TYR A 326 -16.38 0.74 0.56
CA TYR A 326 -17.35 1.14 -0.45
C TYR A 326 -17.51 0.10 -1.55
N VAL A 327 -16.40 -0.43 -2.07
CA VAL A 327 -16.41 -1.50 -3.07
C VAL A 327 -17.01 -2.78 -2.50
N ASP A 328 -16.63 -3.17 -1.28
CA ASP A 328 -17.15 -4.39 -0.65
C ASP A 328 -18.67 -4.35 -0.43
N GLU A 329 -19.21 -3.20 -0.03
CA GLU A 329 -20.63 -3.03 0.24
C GLU A 329 -21.49 -2.82 -1.01
N ARG A 330 -20.93 -2.22 -2.06
CA ARG A 330 -21.69 -1.79 -3.26
C ARG A 330 -21.59 -2.77 -4.42
N MET A 331 -20.66 -3.73 -4.36
CA MET A 331 -20.45 -4.71 -5.43
C MET A 331 -21.04 -6.06 -5.06
N ASP A 332 -21.63 -6.73 -6.04
CA ASP A 332 -22.04 -8.13 -5.93
C ASP A 332 -20.85 -9.04 -5.63
N ARG A 333 -21.11 -10.13 -4.94
CA ARG A 333 -20.08 -11.09 -4.53
C ARG A 333 -19.18 -11.56 -5.69
N ALA A 334 -19.76 -11.74 -6.88
CA ALA A 334 -19.03 -12.17 -8.08
C ALA A 334 -18.07 -11.09 -8.64
N TRP A 335 -18.39 -9.81 -8.44
CA TRP A 335 -17.60 -8.68 -8.95
C TRP A 335 -16.65 -8.08 -7.92
N ARG A 336 -16.85 -8.36 -6.64
CA ARG A 336 -16.13 -7.74 -5.53
C ARG A 336 -14.61 -7.87 -5.65
N ALA A 337 -14.11 -9.09 -5.89
CA ALA A 337 -12.68 -9.33 -6.03
C ALA A 337 -12.07 -8.56 -7.21
N ARG A 338 -12.77 -8.52 -8.35
CA ARG A 338 -12.32 -7.80 -9.56
C ARG A 338 -12.35 -6.29 -9.36
N ALA A 339 -13.38 -5.78 -8.67
CA ALA A 339 -13.48 -4.36 -8.34
C ALA A 339 -12.39 -3.92 -7.34
N GLN A 340 -12.07 -4.75 -6.34
CA GLN A 340 -10.95 -4.50 -5.42
C GLN A 340 -9.60 -4.53 -6.17
N ALA A 341 -9.42 -5.47 -7.11
CA ALA A 341 -8.21 -5.51 -7.93
C ALA A 341 -8.08 -4.24 -8.79
N LEU A 342 -9.18 -3.79 -9.42
CA LEU A 342 -9.19 -2.55 -10.20
C LEU A 342 -8.88 -1.33 -9.31
N LEU A 343 -9.49 -1.23 -8.13
CA LEU A 343 -9.23 -0.14 -7.20
C LEU A 343 -7.73 -0.12 -6.80
N THR A 344 -7.17 -1.27 -6.45
CA THR A 344 -5.75 -1.40 -6.12
C THR A 344 -4.86 -1.02 -7.30
N LEU A 345 -5.20 -1.45 -8.51
CA LEU A 345 -4.47 -1.10 -9.72
C LEU A 345 -4.49 0.41 -9.98
N MET A 346 -5.65 1.05 -9.82
CA MET A 346 -5.79 2.49 -10.01
C MET A 346 -5.05 3.30 -8.95
N MET A 347 -5.04 2.85 -7.68
CA MET A 347 -4.35 3.53 -6.59
C MET A 347 -2.85 3.22 -6.59
N SER A 348 -2.49 1.96 -6.36
CA SER A 348 -1.10 1.53 -6.12
C SER A 348 -0.31 1.33 -7.41
N GLY A 349 -0.97 1.00 -8.52
CA GLY A 349 -0.35 0.93 -9.83
C GLY A 349 -0.27 2.32 -10.47
N VAL A 350 -1.36 2.77 -11.08
CA VAL A 350 -1.38 4.01 -11.90
C VAL A 350 -1.17 5.26 -11.03
N GLY A 351 -1.92 5.41 -9.94
CA GLY A 351 -1.86 6.59 -9.07
C GLY A 351 -0.48 6.79 -8.45
N ASN A 352 0.09 5.73 -7.85
CA ASN A 352 1.43 5.81 -7.27
C ASN A 352 2.52 5.97 -8.34
N LEU A 353 2.40 5.34 -9.52
CA LEU A 353 3.38 5.52 -10.59
C LEU A 353 3.45 6.97 -11.05
N ILE A 354 2.29 7.55 -11.38
CA ILE A 354 2.20 8.97 -11.74
C ILE A 354 2.65 9.85 -10.56
N GLY A 355 2.29 9.45 -9.34
CA GLY A 355 2.64 10.15 -8.12
C GLY A 355 4.15 10.22 -7.87
N TYR A 356 4.85 9.09 -7.90
CA TYR A 356 6.31 9.08 -7.69
C TYR A 356 7.06 9.88 -8.76
N LEU A 357 6.68 9.71 -10.02
CA LEU A 357 7.32 10.44 -11.12
C LEU A 357 6.95 11.93 -11.12
N GLY A 358 5.66 12.24 -10.93
CA GLY A 358 5.15 13.62 -10.91
C GLY A 358 5.64 14.42 -9.71
N THR A 359 5.64 13.83 -8.51
CA THR A 359 6.19 14.51 -7.33
C THR A 359 7.71 14.63 -7.40
N GLY A 360 8.41 13.71 -8.08
CA GLY A 360 9.82 13.82 -8.38
C GLY A 360 10.14 14.97 -9.33
N TRP A 361 9.30 15.16 -10.35
CA TRP A 361 9.40 16.32 -11.23
C TRP A 361 9.12 17.64 -10.48
N TRP A 362 8.06 17.66 -9.66
CA TRP A 362 7.70 18.81 -8.84
C TRP A 362 8.78 19.16 -7.81
N PHE A 363 9.38 18.15 -7.19
CA PHE A 363 10.48 18.32 -6.25
C PHE A 363 11.65 19.04 -6.93
N ARG A 364 12.08 18.59 -8.12
CA ARG A 364 13.15 19.23 -8.88
C ARG A 364 12.82 20.68 -9.26
N ALA A 365 11.55 20.99 -9.54
CA ALA A 365 11.12 22.37 -9.79
C ALA A 365 11.19 23.26 -8.54
N CYS A 366 11.22 22.65 -7.35
CA CYS A 366 11.37 23.34 -6.07
C CYS A 366 12.83 23.42 -5.58
N GLU A 367 13.77 22.70 -6.23
CA GLU A 367 15.20 22.78 -5.91
C GLU A 367 15.80 24.13 -6.32
N GLN A 368 16.71 24.64 -5.49
CA GLN A 368 17.51 25.85 -5.72
C GLN A 368 18.97 25.56 -5.40
N SER A 369 19.86 26.47 -5.77
CA SER A 369 21.30 26.35 -5.50
C SER A 369 21.66 26.22 -4.01
N ASN A 370 20.81 26.72 -3.12
CA ASN A 370 21.00 26.74 -1.67
C ASN A 370 20.09 25.75 -0.91
N GLY A 371 19.40 24.85 -1.60
CA GLY A 371 18.52 23.87 -0.96
C GLY A 371 17.15 23.75 -1.65
N VAL A 372 16.18 23.20 -0.92
CA VAL A 372 14.82 22.96 -1.43
C VAL A 372 13.84 23.96 -0.85
N ARG A 373 12.98 24.52 -1.66
CA ARG A 373 11.85 25.35 -1.20
C ARG A 373 10.72 24.47 -0.65
N TRP A 374 10.91 23.94 0.55
CA TRP A 374 9.95 23.05 1.18
C TRP A 374 8.53 23.62 1.32
N PRO A 375 8.34 24.89 1.70
CA PRO A 375 7.00 25.50 1.72
C PRO A 375 6.28 25.42 0.37
N LEU A 376 7.00 25.66 -0.73
CA LEU A 376 6.43 25.56 -2.08
C LEU A 376 6.14 24.12 -2.45
N PHE A 377 7.05 23.19 -2.12
CA PHE A 377 6.86 21.77 -2.40
C PHE A 377 5.60 21.21 -1.73
N TRP A 378 5.50 21.37 -0.42
CA TRP A 378 4.36 20.85 0.35
C TRP A 378 3.08 21.63 0.09
N GLY A 379 3.16 22.96 -0.10
CA GLY A 379 2.04 23.81 -0.46
C GLY A 379 1.41 23.41 -1.80
N GLY A 380 2.24 23.07 -2.80
CA GLY A 380 1.77 22.55 -4.08
C GLY A 380 1.02 21.21 -3.93
N LEU A 381 1.51 20.32 -3.05
CA LEU A 381 0.81 19.07 -2.77
C LEU A 381 -0.50 19.30 -1.99
N ALA A 382 -0.52 20.24 -1.05
CA ALA A 382 -1.76 20.64 -0.37
C ALA A 382 -2.80 21.15 -1.36
N ALA A 383 -2.40 22.01 -2.30
CA ALA A 383 -3.26 22.51 -3.37
C ALA A 383 -3.76 21.38 -4.27
N ALA A 384 -2.90 20.43 -4.63
CA ALA A 384 -3.30 19.25 -5.42
C ALA A 384 -4.38 18.42 -4.70
N VAL A 385 -4.22 18.15 -3.39
CA VAL A 385 -5.26 17.44 -2.61
C VAL A 385 -6.52 18.27 -2.50
N ALA A 386 -6.42 19.61 -2.34
CA ALA A 386 -7.60 20.49 -2.29
C ALA A 386 -8.40 20.43 -3.61
N VAL A 387 -7.74 20.37 -4.76
CA VAL A 387 -8.41 20.16 -6.07
C VAL A 387 -9.14 18.82 -6.10
N VAL A 388 -8.53 17.75 -5.58
CA VAL A 388 -9.20 16.43 -5.48
C VAL A 388 -10.40 16.48 -4.54
N LEU A 389 -10.30 17.19 -3.42
CA LEU A 389 -11.41 17.42 -2.49
C LEU A 389 -12.57 18.18 -3.15
N ILE A 390 -12.27 19.27 -3.87
CA ILE A 390 -13.28 20.05 -4.60
C ILE A 390 -13.95 19.17 -5.67
N TYR A 391 -13.15 18.42 -6.45
CA TYR A 391 -13.70 17.47 -7.42
C TYR A 391 -14.67 16.48 -6.76
N PHE A 392 -14.28 15.88 -5.63
CA PHE A 392 -15.14 14.92 -4.92
C PHE A 392 -16.42 15.59 -4.38
N LEU A 393 -16.33 16.79 -3.81
CA LEU A 393 -17.47 17.54 -3.29
C LEU A 393 -18.53 17.80 -4.35
N ILE A 394 -18.09 18.19 -5.56
CA ILE A 394 -18.96 18.51 -6.69
C ILE A 394 -19.50 17.23 -7.34
N ALA A 395 -18.63 16.25 -7.60
CA ALA A 395 -18.98 15.11 -8.42
C ALA A 395 -19.69 13.98 -7.66
N TYR A 396 -19.47 13.80 -6.35
CA TYR A 396 -20.05 12.68 -5.62
C TYR A 396 -21.45 12.97 -5.11
N HIS A 397 -22.45 12.24 -5.63
CA HIS A 397 -23.85 12.43 -5.26
C HIS A 397 -24.38 11.44 -4.20
N GLY A 398 -23.67 10.30 -4.01
CA GLY A 398 -24.07 9.30 -3.03
C GLY A 398 -25.27 8.45 -3.44
N ARG A 399 -25.62 8.42 -4.73
CA ARG A 399 -26.78 7.71 -5.31
C ARG A 399 -26.46 6.34 -5.89
N GLY A 400 -25.22 5.86 -5.76
CA GLY A 400 -24.78 4.56 -6.30
C GLY A 400 -25.66 3.42 -5.75
N LYS A 401 -26.47 2.79 -6.62
CA LYS A 401 -27.23 1.58 -6.31
C LYS A 401 -26.25 0.38 -6.21
N ARG A 402 -26.61 -0.62 -5.38
CA ARG A 402 -25.98 -1.95 -5.48
C ARG A 402 -26.18 -2.47 -6.91
N ILE A 403 -25.11 -2.90 -7.55
CA ILE A 403 -25.22 -3.58 -8.84
C ILE A 403 -25.61 -5.02 -8.52
N SER A 404 -26.86 -5.39 -8.83
CA SER A 404 -27.33 -6.77 -8.74
C SER A 404 -26.91 -7.56 -9.98
N THR A 405 -26.52 -8.81 -9.78
CA THR A 405 -26.27 -9.77 -10.88
C THR A 405 -27.48 -9.94 -11.80
N ALA A 406 -28.69 -9.75 -11.27
CA ALA A 406 -29.92 -9.76 -12.06
C ALA A 406 -29.93 -8.70 -13.17
N ASP A 407 -29.43 -7.48 -12.90
CA ASP A 407 -29.40 -6.39 -13.90
C ASP A 407 -28.40 -6.65 -15.05
N SER A 408 -27.34 -7.43 -14.78
CA SER A 408 -26.34 -7.77 -15.80
C SER A 408 -26.79 -8.88 -16.75
N PHE A 409 -27.65 -9.80 -16.29
CA PHE A 409 -28.26 -10.83 -17.12
C PHE A 409 -29.41 -10.31 -17.98
N GLN A 410 -30.24 -9.42 -17.44
CA GLN A 410 -31.35 -8.83 -18.21
C GLN A 410 -30.85 -7.99 -19.39
N ARG A 411 -29.74 -7.25 -19.25
CA ARG A 411 -29.16 -6.48 -20.37
C ARG A 411 -28.53 -7.34 -21.47
N LYS A 412 -28.17 -8.59 -21.19
CA LYS A 412 -27.71 -9.54 -22.20
C LYS A 412 -28.87 -10.27 -22.89
N ALA A 413 -30.01 -10.42 -22.21
CA ALA A 413 -31.20 -11.07 -22.73
C ALA A 413 -32.05 -10.15 -23.62
N THR A 414 -31.92 -8.81 -23.46
CA THR A 414 -32.63 -7.81 -24.29
C THR A 414 -31.71 -7.21 -25.36
N GLY A 415 -30.88 -8.02 -26.01
CA GLY A 415 -30.24 -7.65 -27.26
C GLY A 415 -31.32 -7.33 -28.33
N PRO A 416 -31.11 -6.31 -29.19
CA PRO A 416 -32.15 -5.90 -30.15
C PRO A 416 -32.49 -7.03 -31.08
N HIS A 417 -33.68 -7.58 -30.95
CA HIS A 417 -34.31 -8.30 -32.06
C HIS A 417 -34.46 -7.29 -33.20
N ARG A 418 -33.55 -7.33 -34.18
CA ARG A 418 -33.81 -6.72 -35.49
C ARG A 418 -34.71 -7.68 -36.25
N ILE A 419 -35.88 -7.21 -36.52
CA ILE A 419 -36.73 -7.67 -37.62
C ILE A 419 -36.07 -7.22 -38.92
#